data_50b5b01f900ef289f7e305f755ad47e7
#
_entry.id   50b5b01f900ef289f7e305f755ad47e7
#
_cell.length_a   1.000
_cell.length_b   1.000
_cell.length_c   1.000
_cell.angle_alpha   90.00
_cell.angle_beta   90.00
_cell.angle_gamma   90.00
#
_symmetry.space_group_name_H-M   'P 1'
#
loop_
_entity.id
_entity.type
_entity.pdbx_description
1 polymer ?
#
loop_
_entity_poly.entity_id
_entity_poly.type
_entity_poly.pdbx_seq_one_letter_code
_entity_poly.pdbx_strand_id
1 'polypeptide(L)'
;MPLPNQPVTLTAAQVAELNNKLSTMRHHINNKLAVIVGALEVIRMKPESAERIMKNLGGQPLEIRDAIEKFSADFDQTLGVTRP
;
A
#
# COMPACT_ATOMS: atom_id res chain seq x y z
N MET A 1 16.37 3.59 16.87
CA MET A 1 15.45 2.85 15.98
C MET A 1 15.27 1.44 16.51
N PRO A 2 14.08 1.02 16.83
CA PRO A 2 13.84 -0.26 17.48
C PRO A 2 13.82 -1.44 16.50
N LEU A 3 14.74 -1.46 15.56
CA LEU A 3 14.95 -2.65 14.77
C LEU A 3 15.63 -3.71 15.62
N PRO A 4 15.35 -5.01 15.38
CA PRO A 4 16.05 -6.06 16.08
C PRO A 4 17.56 -5.97 15.85
N ASN A 5 18.35 -6.04 16.91
CA ASN A 5 19.80 -6.09 16.81
C ASN A 5 20.34 -7.51 17.03
N GLN A 6 19.45 -8.48 17.10
CA GLN A 6 19.77 -9.90 17.21
C GLN A 6 19.00 -10.67 16.14
N PRO A 7 19.45 -11.88 15.79
CA PRO A 7 18.72 -12.69 14.79
C PRO A 7 17.28 -12.92 15.22
N VAL A 8 16.37 -12.81 14.23
CA VAL A 8 14.95 -13.09 14.43
C VAL A 8 14.63 -14.37 13.69
N THR A 9 13.97 -15.29 14.39
CA THR A 9 13.54 -16.55 13.80
C THR A 9 12.06 -16.48 13.47
N LEU A 10 11.72 -16.77 12.23
CA LEU A 10 10.34 -16.86 11.76
C LEU A 10 10.04 -18.31 11.36
N THR A 11 8.83 -18.75 11.68
CA THR A 11 8.35 -20.05 11.19
C THR A 11 8.01 -19.94 9.70
N ALA A 12 7.95 -21.09 9.03
CA ALA A 12 7.52 -21.13 7.63
C ALA A 12 6.10 -20.54 7.47
N ALA A 13 5.23 -20.78 8.43
CA ALA A 13 3.88 -20.21 8.42
C ALA A 13 3.89 -18.70 8.52
N GLN A 14 4.75 -18.13 9.37
CA GLN A 14 4.89 -16.68 9.51
C GLN A 14 5.42 -16.05 8.22
N VAL A 15 6.40 -16.66 7.57
CA VAL A 15 6.93 -16.19 6.30
C VAL A 15 5.84 -16.23 5.22
N ALA A 16 5.08 -17.32 5.14
CA ALA A 16 3.99 -17.44 4.17
C ALA A 16 2.92 -16.37 4.41
N GLU A 17 2.57 -16.10 5.66
CA GLU A 17 1.59 -15.08 6.00
C GLU A 17 2.06 -13.68 5.60
N LEU A 18 3.32 -13.34 5.90
CA LEU A 18 3.90 -12.07 5.50
C LEU A 18 3.93 -11.92 3.98
N ASN A 19 4.27 -12.99 3.28
CA ASN A 19 4.29 -12.98 1.81
C ASN A 19 2.89 -12.74 1.23
N ASN A 20 1.87 -13.35 1.81
CA ASN A 20 0.49 -13.15 1.38
C ASN A 20 0.03 -11.71 1.62
N LYS A 21 0.38 -11.14 2.76
CA LYS A 21 0.04 -9.75 3.08
C LYS A 21 0.77 -8.77 2.17
N LEU A 22 2.03 -9.06 1.85
CA LEU A 22 2.79 -8.27 0.89
C LEU A 22 2.16 -8.31 -0.50
N SER A 23 1.76 -9.50 -0.96
CA SER A 23 1.09 -9.65 -2.26
C SER A 23 -0.23 -8.89 -2.30
N THR A 24 -1.02 -8.97 -1.23
CA THR A 24 -2.28 -8.24 -1.12
C THR A 24 -2.05 -6.73 -1.19
N MET A 25 -1.06 -6.23 -0.44
CA MET A 25 -0.70 -4.82 -0.46
C MET A 25 -0.31 -4.37 -1.86
N ARG A 26 0.58 -5.13 -2.52
CA ARG A 26 1.01 -4.80 -3.88
C ARG A 26 -0.16 -4.75 -4.86
N HIS A 27 -1.07 -5.72 -4.75
CA HIS A 27 -2.25 -5.77 -5.61
C HIS A 27 -3.14 -4.55 -5.41
N HIS A 28 -3.40 -4.18 -4.16
CA HIS A 28 -4.18 -2.99 -3.85
C HIS A 28 -3.54 -1.72 -4.39
N ILE A 29 -2.23 -1.55 -4.16
CA ILE A 29 -1.50 -0.37 -4.64
C ILE A 29 -1.53 -0.31 -6.16
N ASN A 30 -1.25 -1.42 -6.84
CA ASN A 30 -1.25 -1.45 -8.30
C ASN A 30 -2.62 -1.11 -8.87
N ASN A 31 -3.70 -1.60 -8.24
CA ASN A 31 -5.06 -1.27 -8.69
C ASN A 31 -5.35 0.22 -8.53
N LYS A 32 -4.95 0.83 -7.40
CA LYS A 32 -5.17 2.26 -7.17
C LYS A 32 -4.33 3.12 -8.13
N LEU A 33 -3.09 2.71 -8.38
CA LEU A 33 -2.24 3.39 -9.36
C LEU A 33 -2.82 3.30 -10.76
N ALA A 34 -3.36 2.15 -11.15
CA ALA A 34 -4.00 1.98 -12.45
C ALA A 34 -5.19 2.93 -12.62
N VAL A 35 -5.99 3.10 -11.56
CA VAL A 35 -7.11 4.05 -11.58
C VAL A 35 -6.60 5.48 -11.76
N ILE A 36 -5.54 5.85 -11.05
CA ILE A 36 -4.94 7.19 -11.15
C ILE A 36 -4.40 7.44 -12.56
N VAL A 37 -3.65 6.48 -13.10
CA VAL A 37 -3.08 6.59 -14.44
C VAL A 37 -4.20 6.72 -15.48
N GLY A 38 -5.23 5.88 -15.39
CA GLY A 38 -6.37 5.95 -16.31
C GLY A 38 -7.08 7.30 -16.24
N ALA A 39 -7.24 7.85 -15.03
CA ALA A 39 -7.87 9.14 -14.84
C ALA A 39 -7.05 10.27 -15.46
N LEU A 40 -5.71 10.22 -15.31
CA LEU A 40 -4.82 11.22 -15.90
C LEU A 40 -4.91 11.17 -17.43
N GLU A 41 -5.02 9.98 -18.03
CA GLU A 41 -5.21 9.85 -19.47
C GLU A 41 -6.52 10.48 -19.95
N VAL A 42 -7.60 10.28 -19.21
CA VAL A 42 -8.89 10.89 -19.56
C VAL A 42 -8.80 12.42 -19.47
N ILE A 43 -8.14 12.96 -18.44
CA ILE A 43 -7.93 14.40 -18.31
C ILE A 43 -7.12 14.94 -19.47
N ARG A 44 -6.08 14.22 -19.88
CA ARG A 44 -5.26 14.61 -21.02
C ARG A 44 -6.06 14.68 -22.31
N MET A 45 -6.97 13.72 -22.52
CA MET A 45 -7.80 13.66 -23.73
C MET A 45 -8.99 14.62 -23.67
N LYS A 46 -9.54 14.82 -22.50
CA LYS A 46 -10.71 15.68 -22.26
C LYS A 46 -10.48 16.59 -21.05
N PRO A 47 -9.70 17.67 -21.20
CA PRO A 47 -9.38 18.56 -20.08
C PRO A 47 -10.59 19.11 -19.34
N GLU A 48 -11.73 19.25 -20.01
CA GLU A 48 -12.96 19.73 -19.40
C GLU A 48 -13.51 18.78 -18.33
N SER A 49 -13.05 17.51 -18.28
CA SER A 49 -13.47 16.56 -17.28
C SER A 49 -12.62 16.57 -16.01
N ALA A 50 -11.57 17.39 -15.97
CA ALA A 50 -10.55 17.35 -14.92
C ALA A 50 -11.14 17.53 -13.52
N GLU A 51 -12.03 18.52 -13.34
CA GLU A 51 -12.62 18.81 -12.02
C GLU A 51 -13.40 17.61 -11.49
N ARG A 52 -14.23 17.01 -12.33
CA ARG A 52 -15.02 15.84 -11.95
C ARG A 52 -14.14 14.65 -11.62
N ILE A 53 -13.12 14.39 -12.43
CA ILE A 53 -12.22 13.27 -12.23
C ILE A 53 -11.37 13.46 -10.98
N MET A 54 -10.87 14.67 -10.73
CA MET A 54 -10.08 14.95 -9.54
C MET A 54 -10.90 14.74 -8.27
N LYS A 55 -12.18 15.08 -8.29
CA LYS A 55 -13.08 14.78 -7.18
C LYS A 55 -13.17 13.28 -6.91
N ASN A 56 -13.27 12.47 -7.96
CA ASN A 56 -13.40 11.03 -7.84
C ASN A 56 -12.08 10.36 -7.42
N LEU A 57 -10.94 11.02 -7.68
CA LEU A 57 -9.61 10.48 -7.34
C LEU A 57 -9.18 10.77 -5.90
N GLY A 58 -9.88 11.65 -5.19
CA GLY A 58 -9.39 12.20 -3.92
C GLY A 58 -9.03 11.16 -2.87
N GLY A 59 -9.71 9.99 -2.88
CA GLY A 59 -9.45 8.92 -1.93
C GLY A 59 -8.33 7.96 -2.32
N GLN A 60 -7.90 7.94 -3.58
CA GLN A 60 -6.96 6.91 -4.06
C GLN A 60 -5.58 6.99 -3.39
N PRO A 61 -4.94 8.17 -3.29
CA PRO A 61 -3.64 8.24 -2.60
C PRO A 61 -3.74 7.86 -1.13
N LEU A 62 -4.82 8.19 -0.45
CA LEU A 62 -5.03 7.84 0.95
C LEU A 62 -5.19 6.33 1.12
N GLU A 63 -5.87 5.67 0.19
CA GLU A 63 -6.03 4.22 0.22
C GLU A 63 -4.70 3.51 -0.01
N ILE A 64 -3.82 4.06 -0.86
CA ILE A 64 -2.46 3.54 -1.06
C ILE A 64 -1.67 3.66 0.24
N ARG A 65 -1.70 4.82 0.89
CA ARG A 65 -1.03 5.04 2.17
C ARG A 65 -1.52 4.05 3.22
N ASP A 66 -2.84 3.87 3.31
CA ASP A 66 -3.43 2.98 4.31
C ASP A 66 -3.00 1.52 4.07
N ALA A 67 -2.90 1.08 2.83
CA ALA A 67 -2.42 -0.26 2.51
C ALA A 67 -0.97 -0.46 2.97
N ILE A 68 -0.11 0.55 2.76
CA ILE A 68 1.29 0.52 3.19
C ILE A 68 1.36 0.49 4.72
N GLU A 69 0.60 1.35 5.39
CA GLU A 69 0.59 1.41 6.86
C GLU A 69 0.12 0.10 7.47
N LYS A 70 -0.91 -0.50 6.90
CA LYS A 70 -1.43 -1.79 7.37
C LYS A 70 -0.37 -2.88 7.25
N PHE A 71 0.30 -2.98 6.10
CA PHE A 71 1.36 -3.97 5.93
C PHE A 71 2.51 -3.71 6.89
N SER A 72 2.92 -2.46 7.07
CA SER A 72 3.99 -2.08 8.01
C SER A 72 3.66 -2.51 9.43
N ALA A 73 2.41 -2.30 9.87
CA ALA A 73 1.98 -2.72 11.21
C ALA A 73 2.03 -4.24 11.36
N ASP A 74 1.56 -4.98 10.37
CA ASP A 74 1.59 -6.45 10.38
C ASP A 74 3.02 -6.97 10.39
N PHE A 75 3.90 -6.37 9.60
CA PHE A 75 5.32 -6.71 9.54
C PHE A 75 5.99 -6.46 10.90
N ASP A 76 5.77 -5.27 11.48
CA ASP A 76 6.35 -4.90 12.75
C ASP A 76 5.89 -5.83 13.87
N GLN A 77 4.61 -6.20 13.87
CA GLN A 77 4.07 -7.11 14.87
C GLN A 77 4.71 -8.49 14.76
N THR A 78 4.86 -9.02 13.55
CA THR A 78 5.45 -10.34 13.33
C THR A 78 6.90 -10.38 13.76
N LEU A 79 7.66 -9.31 13.53
CA LEU A 79 9.09 -9.23 13.88
C LEU A 79 9.33 -8.69 15.28
N GLY A 80 8.31 -8.24 15.99
CA GLY A 80 8.47 -7.62 17.30
C GLY A 80 9.16 -6.27 17.25
N VAL A 81 8.99 -5.54 16.13
CA VAL A 81 9.58 -4.20 15.95
C VAL A 81 8.61 -3.15 16.48
N THR A 82 9.14 -2.15 17.18
CA THR A 82 8.38 -0.98 17.61
C THR A 82 8.89 0.25 16.87
N ARG A 83 8.00 0.97 16.23
CA ARG A 83 8.37 2.19 15.52
C ARG A 83 7.88 3.42 16.27
N PRO A 84 8.67 4.52 16.25
CA PRO A 84 8.25 5.78 16.87
C PRO A 84 7.05 6.41 16.15
#